data_cee667734dadc0b9cb6087c8fbb25266
#
_entry.id   cee667734dadc0b9cb6087c8fbb25266
#
_cell.length_a   1.000
_cell.length_b   1.000
_cell.length_c   1.000
_cell.angle_alpha   90.00
_cell.angle_beta   90.00
_cell.angle_gamma   90.00
#
_symmetry.space_group_name_H-M   'P 1'
#
loop_
_entity.id
_entity.type
_entity.pdbx_description
1 polymer ?
#
loop_
_entity_poly.entity_id
_entity_poly.type
_entity_poly.pdbx_seq_one_letter_code
_entity_poly.pdbx_strand_id
1 'polypeptide(L)'
;PPADLPREGVLLGYNPFRGAETPIYITKDDRRRHLYVIGQTGTGKTTLLKNMIVEDIKAGKGVCFIDPHGSDILDILAAVPPERYQDVIYFDPADLSRPFSLNFLEYDISRPEQKTFIVNELLAIFNKLFDMKVAGGPMFEQYFRNSAGLVMEDPASGSTLLEIGRVLTDKAFRDMKLSKCSNPIIKQFWQNAEKTTGESALANFVPYITNKFDIFISNEVMRPIIAQEKSSFNFRELMDNRKILLVNLAKGKLGEINANLLGLIIVGKFLLAAMSRVDSYGKQLPDFYLYIDEFQNVSTPSIAAILSEARKYGLSLN
;
A
#
# COMPACT_ATOMS: atom_id res chain seq x y z
N PRO A 1 18.54 18.46 31.29
CA PRO A 1 18.37 17.26 30.49
C PRO A 1 19.23 16.12 31.05
N PRO A 2 18.82 14.87 30.86
CA PRO A 2 19.65 13.73 31.20
C PRO A 2 21.04 13.81 30.56
N ALA A 3 22.09 13.31 31.25
CA ALA A 3 23.47 13.43 30.75
C ALA A 3 23.74 12.54 29.52
N ASP A 4 22.90 11.56 29.27
CA ASP A 4 23.03 10.48 28.29
C ASP A 4 22.10 10.64 27.07
N LEU A 5 21.65 11.87 26.76
CA LEU A 5 20.88 12.13 25.55
C LEU A 5 21.71 11.81 24.30
N PRO A 6 21.09 11.17 23.28
CA PRO A 6 21.75 10.94 22.01
C PRO A 6 22.26 12.25 21.39
N ARG A 7 23.48 12.21 20.83
CA ARG A 7 24.11 13.36 20.16
C ARG A 7 24.07 13.23 18.65
N GLU A 8 23.49 12.15 18.13
CA GLU A 8 23.36 11.86 16.71
C GLU A 8 22.02 11.20 16.40
N GLY A 9 21.56 11.33 15.19
CA GLY A 9 20.27 10.82 14.71
C GLY A 9 19.53 11.90 13.95
N VAL A 10 18.21 11.75 13.85
CA VAL A 10 17.33 12.78 13.24
C VAL A 10 16.94 13.78 14.32
N LEU A 11 17.12 15.06 14.03
CA LEU A 11 16.79 16.15 14.95
C LEU A 11 15.27 16.28 15.08
N LEU A 12 14.74 16.13 16.29
CA LEU A 12 13.33 16.36 16.60
C LEU A 12 13.04 17.81 16.97
N GLY A 13 14.02 18.52 17.53
CA GLY A 13 13.90 19.90 17.99
C GLY A 13 14.91 20.26 19.05
N TYR A 14 14.70 21.42 19.66
CA TYR A 14 15.57 21.92 20.72
C TYR A 14 14.79 22.06 22.05
N ASN A 15 15.41 21.67 23.13
CA ASN A 15 14.89 21.91 24.48
C ASN A 15 15.55 23.18 25.08
N PRO A 16 14.84 24.31 25.10
CA PRO A 16 15.32 25.53 25.74
C PRO A 16 15.15 25.41 27.28
N PHE A 17 16.26 25.41 28.02
CA PHE A 17 16.23 25.36 29.47
C PHE A 17 17.32 26.27 30.06
N ARG A 18 16.94 27.23 30.88
CA ARG A 18 17.85 28.16 31.59
C ARG A 18 18.87 28.86 30.65
N GLY A 19 18.42 29.28 29.49
CA GLY A 19 19.28 29.99 28.51
C GLY A 19 20.19 29.09 27.66
N ALA A 20 20.13 27.76 27.85
CA ALA A 20 20.80 26.80 27.00
C ALA A 20 19.78 26.08 26.11
N GLU A 21 20.09 25.91 24.82
CA GLU A 21 19.32 25.11 23.88
C GLU A 21 20.00 23.78 23.68
N THR A 22 19.32 22.70 24.03
CA THR A 22 19.83 21.33 23.88
C THR A 22 19.13 20.65 22.70
N PRO A 23 19.85 20.24 21.65
CA PRO A 23 19.25 19.49 20.55
C PRO A 23 18.80 18.10 21.01
N ILE A 24 17.61 17.71 20.58
CA ILE A 24 17.02 16.40 20.89
C ILE A 24 16.96 15.56 19.61
N TYR A 25 17.67 14.43 19.64
CA TYR A 25 17.74 13.51 18.51
C TYR A 25 16.99 12.22 18.81
N ILE A 26 16.41 11.62 17.75
CA ILE A 26 15.93 10.25 17.79
C ILE A 26 16.94 9.36 17.06
N THR A 27 17.41 8.31 17.73
CA THR A 27 18.41 7.41 17.16
C THR A 27 17.82 6.50 16.07
N LYS A 28 18.71 5.92 15.26
CA LYS A 28 18.33 4.91 14.27
C LYS A 28 17.63 3.71 14.92
N ASP A 29 18.12 3.25 16.05
CA ASP A 29 17.56 2.08 16.74
C ASP A 29 16.18 2.35 17.35
N ASP A 30 15.95 3.58 17.85
CA ASP A 30 14.63 3.99 18.32
C ASP A 30 13.65 4.11 17.16
N ARG A 31 14.06 4.67 16.02
CA ARG A 31 13.22 4.80 14.84
C ARG A 31 12.80 3.44 14.26
N ARG A 32 13.62 2.41 14.38
CA ARG A 32 13.23 1.05 14.00
C ARG A 32 12.11 0.47 14.86
N ARG A 33 11.79 1.09 15.99
CA ARG A 33 10.64 0.74 16.86
C ARG A 33 9.38 1.49 16.49
N HIS A 34 9.45 2.23 15.38
CA HIS A 34 8.38 3.10 14.85
C HIS A 34 8.19 4.38 15.68
N LEU A 35 7.60 5.38 15.07
CA LEU A 35 7.27 6.65 15.70
C LEU A 35 5.79 6.97 15.48
N TYR A 36 5.09 7.34 16.53
CA TYR A 36 3.72 7.81 16.43
C TYR A 36 3.58 9.20 17.05
N VAL A 37 3.19 10.17 16.22
CA VAL A 37 3.06 11.59 16.62
C VAL A 37 1.59 11.90 16.83
N ILE A 38 1.23 12.33 18.04
CA ILE A 38 -0.14 12.71 18.41
C ILE A 38 -0.17 14.21 18.72
N GLY A 39 -1.15 14.91 18.20
CA GLY A 39 -1.35 16.33 18.46
C GLY A 39 -2.62 16.86 17.77
N GLN A 40 -3.10 17.99 18.24
CA GLN A 40 -4.22 18.69 17.61
C GLN A 40 -3.83 19.23 16.23
N THR A 41 -4.82 19.59 15.42
CA THR A 41 -4.58 20.29 14.14
C THR A 41 -3.87 21.62 14.41
N GLY A 42 -2.87 21.96 13.58
CA GLY A 42 -2.08 23.19 13.72
C GLY A 42 -0.97 23.16 14.75
N THR A 43 -0.72 22.03 15.44
CA THR A 43 0.36 21.92 16.44
C THR A 43 1.75 21.58 15.86
N GLY A 44 1.88 21.50 14.53
CA GLY A 44 3.16 21.27 13.86
C GLY A 44 3.51 19.82 13.58
N LYS A 45 2.55 18.86 13.67
CA LYS A 45 2.80 17.44 13.34
C LYS A 45 3.43 17.26 11.97
N THR A 46 2.78 17.79 10.94
CA THR A 46 3.25 17.67 9.55
C THR A 46 4.58 18.40 9.34
N THR A 47 4.82 19.51 10.04
CA THR A 47 6.12 20.22 10.00
C THR A 47 7.24 19.36 10.57
N LEU A 48 6.98 18.67 11.68
CA LEU A 48 7.95 17.70 12.25
C LEU A 48 8.25 16.58 11.25
N LEU A 49 7.21 15.97 10.65
CA LEU A 49 7.39 14.92 9.65
C LEU A 49 8.19 15.42 8.44
N LYS A 50 7.88 16.61 7.90
CA LYS A 50 8.62 17.22 6.78
C LYS A 50 10.10 17.39 7.10
N ASN A 51 10.43 17.92 8.27
CA ASN A 51 11.82 18.10 8.69
C ASN A 51 12.56 16.76 8.75
N MET A 52 11.95 15.73 9.36
CA MET A 52 12.53 14.40 9.43
C MET A 52 12.72 13.77 8.03
N ILE A 53 11.74 13.92 7.13
CA ILE A 53 11.81 13.42 5.75
C ILE A 53 12.98 14.08 5.00
N VAL A 54 13.11 15.40 5.09
CA VAL A 54 14.17 16.15 4.41
C VAL A 54 15.56 15.76 4.95
N GLU A 55 15.70 15.55 6.25
CA GLU A 55 16.95 15.04 6.84
C GLU A 55 17.28 13.64 6.36
N ASP A 56 16.31 12.73 6.30
CA ASP A 56 16.51 11.38 5.78
C ASP A 56 16.93 11.39 4.30
N ILE A 57 16.29 12.21 3.48
CA ILE A 57 16.64 12.37 2.05
C ILE A 57 18.08 12.85 1.91
N LYS A 58 18.48 13.91 2.66
CA LYS A 58 19.84 14.43 2.67
C LYS A 58 20.86 13.42 3.17
N ALA A 59 20.48 12.58 4.12
CA ALA A 59 21.32 11.49 4.65
C ALA A 59 21.37 10.26 3.73
N GLY A 60 20.82 10.32 2.51
CA GLY A 60 20.84 9.23 1.54
C GLY A 60 19.94 8.06 1.91
N LYS A 61 18.93 8.26 2.74
CA LYS A 61 17.97 7.20 3.11
C LYS A 61 16.87 7.04 2.07
N GLY A 62 16.25 5.86 2.04
CA GLY A 62 15.01 5.63 1.31
C GLY A 62 13.81 6.07 2.13
N VAL A 63 12.89 6.77 1.49
CA VAL A 63 11.67 7.28 2.15
C VAL A 63 10.45 7.10 1.27
N CYS A 64 9.31 6.88 1.90
CA CYS A 64 8.00 7.10 1.29
C CYS A 64 7.23 8.07 2.17
N PHE A 65 6.61 9.07 1.57
CA PHE A 65 5.68 9.96 2.26
C PHE A 65 4.31 9.91 1.60
N ILE A 66 3.29 9.56 2.39
CA ILE A 66 1.90 9.52 1.96
C ILE A 66 1.20 10.76 2.54
N ASP A 67 0.81 11.68 1.64
CA ASP A 67 0.09 12.90 1.97
C ASP A 67 -1.31 12.87 1.35
N PRO A 68 -2.38 12.80 2.16
CA PRO A 68 -3.75 12.82 1.66
C PRO A 68 -4.12 14.09 0.89
N HIS A 69 -3.50 15.21 1.21
CA HIS A 69 -3.82 16.51 0.63
C HIS A 69 -2.86 16.95 -0.47
N GLY A 70 -1.61 16.50 -0.44
CA GLY A 70 -0.57 16.78 -1.41
C GLY A 70 0.13 18.12 -1.27
N SER A 71 -0.30 18.97 -0.34
CA SER A 71 0.25 20.32 -0.17
C SER A 71 1.70 20.33 0.31
N ASP A 72 2.05 19.38 1.17
CA ASP A 72 3.37 19.33 1.82
C ASP A 72 4.45 18.66 0.96
N ILE A 73 4.04 17.93 -0.06
CA ILE A 73 4.96 17.25 -1.00
C ILE A 73 5.81 18.25 -1.80
N LEU A 74 5.23 19.37 -2.21
CA LEU A 74 5.96 20.38 -2.97
C LEU A 74 7.11 21.00 -2.18
N ASP A 75 6.93 21.21 -0.89
CA ASP A 75 7.97 21.69 0.02
C ASP A 75 9.11 20.68 0.13
N ILE A 76 8.76 19.40 0.23
CA ILE A 76 9.75 18.30 0.29
C ILE A 76 10.50 18.21 -1.03
N LEU A 77 9.81 18.26 -2.18
CA LEU A 77 10.42 18.24 -3.51
C LEU A 77 11.43 19.37 -3.69
N ALA A 78 11.09 20.58 -3.25
CA ALA A 78 11.98 21.73 -3.30
C ALA A 78 13.24 21.58 -2.42
N ALA A 79 13.19 20.74 -1.40
CA ALA A 79 14.27 20.48 -0.47
C ALA A 79 15.14 19.25 -0.85
N VAL A 80 14.77 18.49 -1.90
CA VAL A 80 15.56 17.35 -2.38
C VAL A 80 16.89 17.87 -2.97
N PRO A 81 18.03 17.33 -2.55
CA PRO A 81 19.32 17.74 -3.10
C PRO A 81 19.50 17.21 -4.55
N PRO A 82 20.21 17.95 -5.42
CA PRO A 82 20.34 17.61 -6.84
C PRO A 82 20.83 16.19 -7.12
N GLU A 83 21.73 15.66 -6.31
CA GLU A 83 22.27 14.31 -6.41
C GLU A 83 21.23 13.20 -6.19
N ARG A 84 20.07 13.56 -5.62
CA ARG A 84 18.97 12.63 -5.35
C ARG A 84 17.79 12.78 -6.32
N TYR A 85 17.82 13.69 -7.29
CA TYR A 85 16.71 13.91 -8.22
C TYR A 85 16.31 12.64 -8.99
N GLN A 86 17.28 11.81 -9.37
CA GLN A 86 17.04 10.55 -10.08
C GLN A 86 16.45 9.44 -9.19
N ASP A 87 16.37 9.68 -7.90
CA ASP A 87 15.78 8.75 -6.95
C ASP A 87 14.31 9.06 -6.65
N VAL A 88 13.82 10.23 -7.08
CA VAL A 88 12.48 10.72 -6.77
C VAL A 88 11.45 10.12 -7.72
N ILE A 89 10.40 9.57 -7.14
CA ILE A 89 9.15 9.21 -7.81
C ILE A 89 8.04 10.03 -7.16
N TYR A 90 7.42 10.89 -7.95
CA TYR A 90 6.26 11.67 -7.52
C TYR A 90 4.99 11.02 -8.05
N PHE A 91 4.26 10.34 -7.18
CA PHE A 91 3.00 9.68 -7.51
C PHE A 91 1.86 10.67 -7.30
N ASP A 92 1.29 11.16 -8.39
CA ASP A 92 0.08 12.00 -8.42
C ASP A 92 -0.98 11.33 -9.29
N PRO A 93 -1.97 10.66 -8.69
CA PRO A 93 -3.05 10.00 -9.43
C PRO A 93 -3.95 10.99 -10.19
N ALA A 94 -3.92 12.28 -9.87
CA ALA A 94 -4.68 13.29 -10.58
C ALA A 94 -4.01 13.79 -11.87
N ASP A 95 -2.78 13.36 -12.15
CA ASP A 95 -2.11 13.61 -13.44
C ASP A 95 -2.51 12.56 -14.46
N LEU A 96 -3.53 12.87 -15.24
CA LEU A 96 -4.04 11.98 -16.30
C LEU A 96 -3.18 11.96 -17.56
N SER A 97 -2.21 12.86 -17.69
CA SER A 97 -1.32 12.93 -18.86
C SER A 97 -0.33 11.76 -18.89
N ARG A 98 0.06 11.27 -17.71
CA ARG A 98 0.96 10.15 -17.51
C ARG A 98 0.55 9.33 -16.28
N PRO A 99 -0.54 8.58 -16.36
CA PRO A 99 -1.07 7.86 -15.21
C PRO A 99 -0.08 6.79 -14.75
N PHE A 100 0.27 6.81 -13.49
CA PHE A 100 0.98 5.71 -12.84
C PHE A 100 0.08 4.48 -12.79
N SER A 101 0.68 3.33 -12.97
CA SER A 101 0.03 2.05 -12.75
C SER A 101 0.32 1.52 -11.35
N LEU A 102 -0.72 1.00 -10.70
CA LEU A 102 -0.63 0.31 -9.43
C LEU A 102 -1.53 -0.94 -9.46
N ASN A 103 -0.94 -2.07 -9.84
CA ASN A 103 -1.68 -3.32 -9.86
C ASN A 103 -1.72 -3.95 -8.47
N PHE A 104 -2.91 -4.11 -7.93
CA PHE A 104 -3.15 -4.66 -6.61
C PHE A 104 -2.86 -6.16 -6.51
N LEU A 105 -3.10 -6.88 -7.62
CA LEU A 105 -2.92 -8.33 -7.69
C LEU A 105 -1.51 -8.74 -8.13
N GLU A 106 -0.64 -7.78 -8.45
CA GLU A 106 0.72 -8.08 -8.85
C GLU A 106 1.52 -8.67 -7.70
N TYR A 107 2.16 -9.81 -7.97
CA TYR A 107 3.01 -10.53 -7.03
C TYR A 107 4.25 -11.11 -7.74
N ASP A 108 5.24 -11.50 -6.96
CA ASP A 108 6.41 -12.23 -7.46
C ASP A 108 6.02 -13.69 -7.75
N ILE A 109 6.05 -14.10 -9.02
CA ILE A 109 5.66 -15.44 -9.47
C ILE A 109 6.49 -16.54 -8.78
N SER A 110 7.74 -16.23 -8.39
CA SER A 110 8.58 -17.15 -7.62
C SER A 110 8.11 -17.35 -6.17
N ARG A 111 7.14 -16.54 -5.71
CA ARG A 111 6.63 -16.48 -4.34
C ARG A 111 5.11 -16.61 -4.30
N PRO A 112 4.57 -17.78 -4.62
CA PRO A 112 3.12 -18.00 -4.71
C PRO A 112 2.36 -17.75 -3.39
N GLU A 113 3.05 -17.80 -2.24
CA GLU A 113 2.48 -17.47 -0.94
C GLU A 113 1.99 -16.02 -0.85
N GLN A 114 2.54 -15.11 -1.65
CA GLN A 114 2.10 -13.72 -1.72
C GLN A 114 0.65 -13.58 -2.19
N LYS A 115 0.14 -14.51 -2.98
CA LYS A 115 -1.28 -14.51 -3.42
C LYS A 115 -2.23 -14.48 -2.24
N THR A 116 -2.00 -15.34 -1.25
CA THR A 116 -2.84 -15.41 -0.05
C THR A 116 -2.80 -14.11 0.74
N PHE A 117 -1.60 -13.53 0.90
CA PHE A 117 -1.44 -12.25 1.57
C PHE A 117 -2.23 -11.13 0.85
N ILE A 118 -2.08 -11.02 -0.47
CA ILE A 118 -2.74 -9.99 -1.29
C ILE A 118 -4.27 -10.10 -1.18
N VAL A 119 -4.81 -11.31 -1.30
CA VAL A 119 -6.26 -11.53 -1.18
C VAL A 119 -6.78 -11.16 0.20
N ASN A 120 -6.06 -11.52 1.26
CA ASN A 120 -6.41 -11.15 2.63
C ASN A 120 -6.35 -9.64 2.86
N GLU A 121 -5.31 -8.99 2.33
CA GLU A 121 -5.14 -7.53 2.45
C GLU A 121 -6.25 -6.78 1.73
N LEU A 122 -6.60 -7.19 0.51
CA LEU A 122 -7.72 -6.59 -0.21
C LEU A 122 -9.05 -6.74 0.53
N LEU A 123 -9.31 -7.91 1.12
CA LEU A 123 -10.50 -8.09 1.97
C LEU A 123 -10.49 -7.17 3.18
N ALA A 124 -9.35 -7.01 3.84
CA ALA A 124 -9.21 -6.08 4.96
C ALA A 124 -9.46 -4.63 4.53
N ILE A 125 -8.94 -4.25 3.35
CA ILE A 125 -9.18 -2.94 2.74
C ILE A 125 -10.67 -2.73 2.45
N PHE A 126 -11.35 -3.70 1.81
CA PHE A 126 -12.78 -3.60 1.56
C PHE A 126 -13.61 -3.55 2.86
N ASN A 127 -13.23 -4.34 3.86
CA ASN A 127 -13.85 -4.27 5.19
C ASN A 127 -13.75 -2.87 5.81
N LYS A 128 -12.61 -2.20 5.63
CA LYS A 128 -12.43 -0.84 6.11
C LYS A 128 -13.25 0.19 5.33
N LEU A 129 -13.28 0.05 4.00
CA LEU A 129 -13.92 1.05 3.14
C LEU A 129 -15.45 0.95 3.12
N PHE A 130 -16.04 -0.25 3.31
CA PHE A 130 -17.45 -0.52 3.05
C PHE A 130 -18.23 -1.10 4.22
N ASP A 131 -17.66 -1.23 5.42
CA ASP A 131 -18.30 -1.95 6.54
C ASP A 131 -18.91 -3.30 6.09
N MET A 132 -18.04 -4.20 5.64
CA MET A 132 -18.45 -5.47 5.02
C MET A 132 -19.24 -6.41 5.95
N LYS A 133 -19.29 -6.14 7.26
CA LYS A 133 -20.18 -6.87 8.16
C LYS A 133 -21.65 -6.68 7.78
N VAL A 134 -21.99 -5.49 7.27
CA VAL A 134 -23.35 -5.14 6.81
C VAL A 134 -23.48 -5.34 5.30
N ALA A 135 -22.46 -4.96 4.53
CA ALA A 135 -22.53 -4.85 3.08
C ALA A 135 -22.02 -6.08 2.32
N GLY A 136 -21.41 -7.08 2.95
CA GLY A 136 -20.75 -8.19 2.27
C GLY A 136 -21.19 -9.58 2.75
N GLY A 137 -20.84 -9.93 3.95
CA GLY A 137 -21.08 -11.25 4.53
C GLY A 137 -20.23 -12.39 3.95
N PRO A 138 -20.43 -13.64 4.41
CA PRO A 138 -19.59 -14.79 4.04
C PRO A 138 -19.59 -15.11 2.55
N MET A 139 -20.70 -14.87 1.84
CA MET A 139 -20.81 -15.13 0.41
C MET A 139 -19.89 -14.20 -0.40
N PHE A 140 -19.88 -12.89 -0.07
CA PHE A 140 -18.95 -11.97 -0.71
C PHE A 140 -17.52 -12.43 -0.52
N GLU A 141 -17.11 -12.75 0.70
CA GLU A 141 -15.75 -13.17 1.00
C GLU A 141 -15.36 -14.43 0.22
N GLN A 142 -16.25 -15.42 0.16
CA GLN A 142 -16.01 -16.68 -0.52
C GLN A 142 -15.83 -16.49 -2.03
N TYR A 143 -16.73 -15.77 -2.68
CA TYR A 143 -16.65 -15.51 -4.12
C TYR A 143 -15.48 -14.60 -4.48
N PHE A 144 -15.24 -13.57 -3.67
CA PHE A 144 -14.09 -12.68 -3.85
C PHE A 144 -12.77 -13.45 -3.79
N ARG A 145 -12.56 -14.26 -2.73
CA ARG A 145 -11.33 -15.06 -2.57
C ARG A 145 -11.08 -15.98 -3.75
N ASN A 146 -12.10 -16.68 -4.20
CA ASN A 146 -11.96 -17.63 -5.29
C ASN A 146 -11.85 -16.95 -6.66
N SER A 147 -12.45 -15.78 -6.85
CA SER A 147 -12.28 -14.99 -8.07
C SER A 147 -10.89 -14.36 -8.15
N ALA A 148 -10.45 -13.67 -7.10
CA ALA A 148 -9.13 -13.07 -7.04
C ALA A 148 -8.02 -14.14 -7.14
N GLY A 149 -8.19 -15.26 -6.42
CA GLY A 149 -7.27 -16.40 -6.51
C GLY A 149 -7.18 -16.95 -7.92
N LEU A 150 -8.31 -17.17 -8.60
CA LEU A 150 -8.34 -17.68 -9.98
C LEU A 150 -7.67 -16.72 -10.96
N VAL A 151 -7.93 -15.41 -10.84
CA VAL A 151 -7.31 -14.38 -11.67
C VAL A 151 -5.79 -14.41 -11.54
N MET A 152 -5.27 -14.59 -10.32
CA MET A 152 -3.84 -14.62 -10.02
C MET A 152 -3.13 -15.93 -10.38
N GLU A 153 -3.85 -17.01 -10.74
CA GLU A 153 -3.20 -18.29 -11.14
C GLU A 153 -2.45 -18.18 -12.48
N ASP A 154 -2.94 -17.35 -13.39
CA ASP A 154 -2.27 -17.05 -14.66
C ASP A 154 -2.26 -15.55 -14.92
N PRO A 155 -1.29 -14.79 -14.37
CA PRO A 155 -1.22 -13.34 -14.54
C PRO A 155 -1.12 -12.89 -16.01
N ALA A 156 -0.50 -13.71 -16.87
CA ALA A 156 -0.28 -13.37 -18.27
C ALA A 156 -1.58 -13.25 -19.10
N SER A 157 -2.69 -13.79 -18.62
CA SER A 157 -4.00 -13.65 -19.29
C SER A 157 -4.90 -12.57 -18.67
N GLY A 158 -4.30 -11.59 -17.99
CA GLY A 158 -4.97 -10.52 -17.26
C GLY A 158 -5.11 -10.84 -15.77
N SER A 159 -4.59 -9.97 -14.93
CA SER A 159 -4.62 -10.10 -13.46
C SER A 159 -4.68 -8.74 -12.80
N THR A 160 -5.82 -8.07 -12.96
CA THR A 160 -6.13 -6.79 -12.31
C THR A 160 -7.48 -6.88 -11.59
N LEU A 161 -7.90 -5.80 -10.93
CA LEU A 161 -9.22 -5.75 -10.31
C LEU A 161 -10.38 -5.93 -11.31
N LEU A 162 -10.17 -5.57 -12.58
CA LEU A 162 -11.19 -5.73 -13.63
C LEU A 162 -11.49 -7.20 -13.88
N GLU A 163 -10.46 -8.05 -13.92
CA GLU A 163 -10.63 -9.47 -14.21
C GLU A 163 -11.36 -10.20 -13.07
N ILE A 164 -11.35 -9.70 -11.85
CA ILE A 164 -12.18 -10.26 -10.76
C ILE A 164 -13.65 -10.19 -11.12
N GLY A 165 -14.12 -9.03 -11.60
CA GLY A 165 -15.49 -8.86 -12.08
C GLY A 165 -15.77 -9.73 -13.32
N ARG A 166 -14.80 -9.80 -14.23
CA ARG A 166 -14.91 -10.58 -15.46
C ARG A 166 -15.04 -12.08 -15.22
N VAL A 167 -14.29 -12.64 -14.27
CA VAL A 167 -14.44 -14.07 -13.88
C VAL A 167 -15.86 -14.38 -13.42
N LEU A 168 -16.54 -13.42 -12.79
CA LEU A 168 -17.90 -13.60 -12.29
C LEU A 168 -18.97 -13.51 -13.43
N THR A 169 -18.71 -12.70 -14.44
CA THR A 169 -19.70 -12.34 -15.48
C THR A 169 -19.49 -13.05 -16.83
N ASP A 170 -18.25 -13.40 -17.16
CA ASP A 170 -17.84 -13.99 -18.44
C ASP A 170 -17.42 -15.45 -18.25
N LYS A 171 -18.34 -16.38 -18.61
CA LYS A 171 -18.09 -17.81 -18.50
C LYS A 171 -16.88 -18.25 -19.33
N ALA A 172 -16.74 -17.76 -20.56
CA ALA A 172 -15.66 -18.16 -21.45
C ALA A 172 -14.28 -17.75 -20.86
N PHE A 173 -14.21 -16.55 -20.29
CA PHE A 173 -13.02 -16.07 -19.60
C PHE A 173 -12.73 -16.90 -18.34
N ARG A 174 -13.76 -17.21 -17.56
CA ARG A 174 -13.63 -18.06 -16.35
C ARG A 174 -13.13 -19.46 -16.71
N ASP A 175 -13.70 -20.11 -17.74
CA ASP A 175 -13.28 -21.42 -18.21
C ASP A 175 -11.83 -21.41 -18.70
N MET A 176 -11.42 -20.38 -19.43
CA MET A 176 -10.03 -20.19 -19.86
C MET A 176 -9.09 -20.10 -18.64
N LYS A 177 -9.44 -19.29 -17.64
CA LYS A 177 -8.65 -19.20 -16.40
C LYS A 177 -8.60 -20.52 -15.65
N LEU A 178 -9.72 -21.24 -15.53
CA LEU A 178 -9.80 -22.55 -14.87
C LEU A 178 -8.96 -23.60 -15.56
N SER A 179 -8.83 -23.55 -16.89
CA SER A 179 -7.97 -24.47 -17.63
C SER A 179 -6.50 -24.33 -17.27
N LYS A 180 -6.08 -23.13 -16.87
CA LYS A 180 -4.69 -22.81 -16.47
C LYS A 180 -4.47 -22.81 -14.95
N CYS A 181 -5.54 -22.92 -14.17
CA CYS A 181 -5.46 -22.94 -12.72
C CYS A 181 -4.81 -24.24 -12.23
N SER A 182 -3.85 -24.15 -11.32
CA SER A 182 -3.21 -25.30 -10.68
C SER A 182 -3.85 -25.64 -9.33
N ASN A 183 -4.54 -24.69 -8.70
CA ASN A 183 -5.10 -24.84 -7.36
C ASN A 183 -6.39 -25.70 -7.37
N PRO A 184 -6.39 -26.90 -6.76
CA PRO A 184 -7.55 -27.78 -6.79
C PRO A 184 -8.74 -27.24 -6.01
N ILE A 185 -8.51 -26.43 -4.97
CA ILE A 185 -9.58 -25.87 -4.14
C ILE A 185 -10.36 -24.81 -4.94
N ILE A 186 -9.67 -23.95 -5.68
CA ILE A 186 -10.29 -22.97 -6.56
C ILE A 186 -11.09 -23.68 -7.66
N LYS A 187 -10.51 -24.71 -8.30
CA LYS A 187 -11.23 -25.51 -9.30
C LYS A 187 -12.50 -26.12 -8.74
N GLN A 188 -12.41 -26.77 -7.58
CA GLN A 188 -13.56 -27.39 -6.93
C GLN A 188 -14.64 -26.39 -6.56
N PHE A 189 -14.25 -25.21 -6.06
CA PHE A 189 -15.21 -24.14 -5.76
C PHE A 189 -16.03 -23.78 -7.00
N TRP A 190 -15.38 -23.48 -8.12
CA TRP A 190 -16.08 -23.09 -9.34
C TRP A 190 -16.92 -24.20 -9.95
N GLN A 191 -16.45 -25.45 -9.91
CA GLN A 191 -17.24 -26.62 -10.33
C GLN A 191 -18.50 -26.79 -9.48
N ASN A 192 -18.40 -26.58 -8.16
CA ASN A 192 -19.54 -26.66 -7.27
C ASN A 192 -20.51 -25.48 -7.48
N ALA A 193 -19.98 -24.28 -7.67
CA ALA A 193 -20.78 -23.09 -7.96
C ALA A 193 -21.62 -23.29 -9.24
N GLU A 194 -21.03 -23.84 -10.29
CA GLU A 194 -21.76 -24.15 -11.54
C GLU A 194 -22.83 -25.22 -11.35
N LYS A 195 -22.55 -26.29 -10.58
CA LYS A 195 -23.50 -27.38 -10.34
C LYS A 195 -24.66 -26.98 -9.43
N THR A 196 -24.38 -26.22 -8.38
CA THR A 196 -25.34 -25.93 -7.30
C THR A 196 -26.24 -24.75 -7.63
N THR A 197 -25.65 -23.72 -8.22
CA THR A 197 -26.36 -22.44 -8.47
C THR A 197 -26.76 -22.25 -9.92
N GLY A 198 -26.03 -22.86 -10.87
CA GLY A 198 -26.20 -22.58 -12.31
C GLY A 198 -25.81 -21.14 -12.66
N GLU A 199 -25.66 -20.84 -13.93
CA GLU A 199 -25.28 -19.49 -14.42
C GLU A 199 -26.31 -18.40 -14.06
N SER A 200 -27.59 -18.75 -14.06
CA SER A 200 -28.67 -17.82 -13.72
C SER A 200 -28.65 -17.35 -12.26
N ALA A 201 -28.24 -18.21 -11.35
CA ALA A 201 -28.16 -17.85 -9.95
C ALA A 201 -26.82 -17.15 -9.61
N LEU A 202 -25.74 -17.49 -10.31
CA LEU A 202 -24.51 -16.69 -10.28
C LEU A 202 -24.80 -15.24 -10.65
N ALA A 203 -25.57 -15.01 -11.72
CA ALA A 203 -25.97 -13.67 -12.14
C ALA A 203 -26.66 -12.84 -11.05
N ASN A 204 -27.34 -13.47 -10.11
CA ASN A 204 -27.99 -12.76 -8.99
C ASN A 204 -26.97 -12.32 -7.90
N PHE A 205 -25.85 -13.01 -7.76
CA PHE A 205 -24.81 -12.65 -6.77
C PHE A 205 -23.75 -11.71 -7.33
N VAL A 206 -23.54 -11.71 -8.64
CA VAL A 206 -22.53 -10.90 -9.31
C VAL A 206 -22.64 -9.40 -8.94
N PRO A 207 -23.80 -8.74 -9.04
CA PRO A 207 -23.92 -7.32 -8.70
C PRO A 207 -23.56 -7.04 -7.23
N TYR A 208 -23.79 -8.02 -6.35
CA TYR A 208 -23.48 -7.89 -4.93
C TYR A 208 -21.97 -7.81 -4.66
N ILE A 209 -21.18 -8.42 -5.55
CA ILE A 209 -19.73 -8.45 -5.46
C ILE A 209 -19.14 -7.30 -6.27
N THR A 210 -19.56 -7.14 -7.52
CA THR A 210 -18.96 -6.18 -8.45
C THR A 210 -19.22 -4.74 -8.06
N ASN A 211 -20.34 -4.42 -7.41
CA ASN A 211 -20.66 -3.06 -6.98
C ASN A 211 -19.61 -2.45 -6.02
N LYS A 212 -18.80 -3.28 -5.34
CA LYS A 212 -17.69 -2.81 -4.50
C LYS A 212 -16.47 -2.37 -5.32
N PHE A 213 -16.34 -2.92 -6.52
CA PHE A 213 -15.26 -2.56 -7.44
C PHE A 213 -15.68 -1.48 -8.42
N ASP A 214 -16.96 -1.45 -8.80
CA ASP A 214 -17.49 -0.56 -9.82
C ASP A 214 -17.24 0.91 -9.50
N ILE A 215 -17.26 1.28 -8.22
CA ILE A 215 -16.95 2.64 -7.79
C ILE A 215 -15.52 3.08 -8.18
N PHE A 216 -14.58 2.14 -8.25
CA PHE A 216 -13.19 2.40 -8.62
C PHE A 216 -12.97 2.23 -10.12
N ILE A 217 -13.60 1.21 -10.71
CA ILE A 217 -13.46 0.86 -12.14
C ILE A 217 -14.16 1.88 -13.03
N SER A 218 -15.31 2.41 -12.60
CA SER A 218 -16.05 3.44 -13.33
C SER A 218 -15.44 4.84 -13.21
N ASN A 219 -14.56 5.04 -12.24
CA ASN A 219 -13.91 6.33 -12.05
C ASN A 219 -12.81 6.55 -13.09
N GLU A 220 -12.90 7.65 -13.86
CA GLU A 220 -11.99 7.95 -14.97
C GLU A 220 -10.54 8.16 -14.53
N VAL A 221 -10.32 8.61 -13.30
CA VAL A 221 -8.98 8.81 -12.71
C VAL A 221 -8.42 7.50 -12.21
N MET A 222 -9.24 6.69 -11.52
CA MET A 222 -8.80 5.45 -10.91
C MET A 222 -8.56 4.34 -11.91
N ARG A 223 -9.43 4.22 -12.92
CA ARG A 223 -9.35 3.14 -13.90
C ARG A 223 -7.98 3.01 -14.58
N PRO A 224 -7.36 4.08 -15.12
CA PRO A 224 -6.00 3.98 -15.68
C PRO A 224 -4.93 3.50 -14.72
N ILE A 225 -5.12 3.76 -13.43
CA ILE A 225 -4.16 3.36 -12.38
C ILE A 225 -4.27 1.87 -12.10
N ILE A 226 -5.51 1.35 -11.95
CA ILE A 226 -5.77 0.00 -11.43
C ILE A 226 -5.97 -1.06 -12.51
N ALA A 227 -6.12 -0.67 -13.79
CA ALA A 227 -6.43 -1.55 -14.90
C ALA A 227 -5.20 -2.05 -15.67
N GLN A 228 -4.00 -1.68 -15.26
CA GLN A 228 -2.76 -2.10 -15.92
C GLN A 228 -2.18 -3.33 -15.24
N GLU A 229 -1.65 -4.27 -16.04
CA GLU A 229 -1.13 -5.55 -15.53
C GLU A 229 0.14 -5.42 -14.69
N LYS A 230 0.96 -4.40 -14.95
CA LYS A 230 2.20 -4.15 -14.21
C LYS A 230 2.18 -2.80 -13.54
N SER A 231 2.64 -2.74 -12.32
CA SER A 231 2.85 -1.49 -11.60
C SER A 231 4.02 -0.70 -12.21
N SER A 232 3.95 0.63 -12.15
CA SER A 232 4.99 1.53 -12.69
C SER A 232 6.32 1.42 -11.95
N PHE A 233 6.33 0.86 -10.75
CA PHE A 233 7.52 0.68 -9.93
C PHE A 233 7.36 -0.53 -8.99
N ASN A 234 8.50 -1.10 -8.60
CA ASN A 234 8.56 -2.24 -7.69
C ASN A 234 8.87 -1.76 -6.27
N PHE A 235 8.01 -2.05 -5.30
CA PHE A 235 8.16 -1.59 -3.91
C PHE A 235 9.39 -2.17 -3.22
N ARG A 236 9.80 -3.41 -3.54
CA ARG A 236 11.02 -4.01 -3.01
C ARG A 236 12.25 -3.26 -3.52
N GLU A 237 12.30 -2.95 -4.81
CA GLU A 237 13.39 -2.17 -5.41
C GLU A 237 13.45 -0.74 -4.86
N LEU A 238 12.30 -0.10 -4.60
CA LEU A 238 12.28 1.20 -3.94
C LEU A 238 13.01 1.15 -2.59
N MET A 239 12.71 0.14 -1.80
CA MET A 239 13.31 -0.03 -0.48
C MET A 239 14.82 -0.36 -0.59
N ASP A 240 15.18 -1.31 -1.46
CA ASP A 240 16.55 -1.81 -1.57
C ASP A 240 17.49 -0.77 -2.19
N ASN A 241 16.99 0.08 -3.09
CA ASN A 241 17.73 1.15 -3.75
C ASN A 241 17.57 2.52 -3.07
N ARG A 242 16.96 2.58 -1.88
CA ARG A 242 16.78 3.82 -1.10
C ARG A 242 16.11 4.94 -1.91
N LYS A 243 15.12 4.60 -2.76
CA LYS A 243 14.37 5.57 -3.55
C LYS A 243 13.50 6.45 -2.68
N ILE A 244 13.03 7.55 -3.25
CA ILE A 244 12.15 8.54 -2.62
C ILE A 244 10.82 8.47 -3.34
N LEU A 245 9.78 7.95 -2.66
CA LEU A 245 8.41 7.91 -3.18
C LEU A 245 7.57 8.95 -2.46
N LEU A 246 7.14 9.97 -3.18
CA LEU A 246 6.25 11.01 -2.67
C LEU A 246 4.85 10.79 -3.25
N VAL A 247 3.89 10.47 -2.37
CA VAL A 247 2.53 10.06 -2.74
C VAL A 247 1.57 11.18 -2.40
N ASN A 248 1.13 11.89 -3.43
CA ASN A 248 0.01 12.84 -3.34
C ASN A 248 -1.28 12.07 -3.59
N LEU A 249 -2.08 11.82 -2.55
CA LEU A 249 -3.37 11.14 -2.75
C LEU A 249 -4.45 12.05 -3.33
N ALA A 250 -4.20 13.35 -3.42
CA ALA A 250 -5.07 14.34 -4.06
C ALA A 250 -6.56 14.19 -3.62
N LYS A 251 -6.81 13.94 -2.33
CA LYS A 251 -8.14 13.62 -1.76
C LYS A 251 -9.24 14.56 -2.27
N GLY A 252 -8.93 15.85 -2.45
CA GLY A 252 -9.89 16.85 -2.97
C GLY A 252 -10.31 16.62 -4.42
N LYS A 253 -9.49 15.93 -5.24
CA LYS A 253 -9.79 15.61 -6.64
C LYS A 253 -10.32 14.19 -6.82
N LEU A 254 -9.74 13.21 -6.12
CA LEU A 254 -10.13 11.81 -6.21
C LEU A 254 -11.38 11.46 -5.43
N GLY A 255 -11.71 12.23 -4.41
CA GLY A 255 -12.66 11.84 -3.37
C GLY A 255 -12.02 10.93 -2.32
N GLU A 256 -12.63 10.89 -1.15
CA GLU A 256 -12.08 10.23 0.03
C GLU A 256 -11.86 8.72 -0.16
N ILE A 257 -12.85 8.02 -0.70
CA ILE A 257 -12.81 6.56 -0.84
C ILE A 257 -11.69 6.10 -1.78
N ASN A 258 -11.47 6.83 -2.89
CA ASN A 258 -10.42 6.53 -3.86
C ASN A 258 -9.03 6.82 -3.28
N ALA A 259 -8.87 7.97 -2.62
CA ALA A 259 -7.63 8.35 -1.96
C ALA A 259 -7.25 7.32 -0.86
N ASN A 260 -8.22 6.93 -0.02
CA ASN A 260 -8.01 5.94 1.02
C ASN A 260 -7.65 4.56 0.42
N LEU A 261 -8.31 4.14 -0.67
CA LEU A 261 -7.98 2.89 -1.35
C LEU A 261 -6.52 2.87 -1.80
N LEU A 262 -6.07 3.90 -2.52
CA LEU A 262 -4.67 3.98 -2.98
C LEU A 262 -3.68 3.97 -1.82
N GLY A 263 -3.94 4.75 -0.78
CA GLY A 263 -3.07 4.79 0.40
C GLY A 263 -2.97 3.43 1.10
N LEU A 264 -4.12 2.75 1.30
CA LEU A 264 -4.17 1.42 1.91
C LEU A 264 -3.38 0.39 1.11
N ILE A 265 -3.48 0.43 -0.22
CA ILE A 265 -2.76 -0.49 -1.10
C ILE A 265 -1.26 -0.23 -1.08
N ILE A 266 -0.84 1.04 -1.14
CA ILE A 266 0.57 1.40 -1.07
C ILE A 266 1.18 0.89 0.25
N VAL A 267 0.49 1.06 1.37
CA VAL A 267 0.94 0.54 2.68
C VAL A 267 1.04 -0.99 2.66
N GLY A 268 0.00 -1.69 2.14
CA GLY A 268 0.02 -3.16 2.01
C GLY A 268 1.15 -3.66 1.11
N LYS A 269 1.43 -2.96 0.00
CA LYS A 269 2.55 -3.29 -0.90
C LYS A 269 3.92 -3.08 -0.23
N PHE A 270 4.09 -2.05 0.60
CA PHE A 270 5.31 -1.89 1.39
C PHE A 270 5.48 -3.01 2.43
N LEU A 271 4.40 -3.45 3.08
CA LEU A 271 4.47 -4.59 3.99
C LEU A 271 4.89 -5.85 3.24
N LEU A 272 4.26 -6.13 2.10
CA LEU A 272 4.62 -7.28 1.26
C LEU A 272 6.09 -7.22 0.81
N ALA A 273 6.55 -6.06 0.39
CA ALA A 273 7.94 -5.81 0.02
C ALA A 273 8.90 -6.03 1.20
N ALA A 274 8.58 -5.52 2.38
CA ALA A 274 9.38 -5.73 3.58
C ALA A 274 9.46 -7.22 3.94
N MET A 275 8.34 -7.92 3.99
CA MET A 275 8.31 -9.36 4.30
C MET A 275 9.10 -10.19 3.27
N SER A 276 9.09 -9.78 2.00
CA SER A 276 9.88 -10.45 0.96
C SER A 276 11.39 -10.39 1.19
N ARG A 277 11.88 -9.46 2.03
CA ARG A 277 13.29 -9.31 2.39
C ARG A 277 13.84 -10.45 3.27
N VAL A 278 12.99 -11.38 3.69
CA VAL A 278 13.42 -12.60 4.42
C VAL A 278 14.49 -13.40 3.66
N ASP A 279 14.50 -13.35 2.32
CA ASP A 279 15.51 -13.99 1.48
C ASP A 279 16.93 -13.39 1.62
N SER A 280 16.99 -12.19 2.16
CA SER A 280 18.23 -11.46 2.41
C SER A 280 18.66 -11.50 3.89
N TYR A 281 18.15 -12.48 4.65
CA TYR A 281 18.51 -12.66 6.06
C TYR A 281 20.03 -12.80 6.21
N GLY A 282 20.60 -12.09 7.17
CA GLY A 282 22.06 -12.01 7.39
C GLY A 282 22.79 -10.97 6.53
N LYS A 283 22.14 -10.34 5.55
CA LYS A 283 22.69 -9.18 4.85
C LYS A 283 22.28 -7.89 5.53
N GLN A 284 23.12 -6.88 5.46
CA GLN A 284 22.76 -5.55 5.96
C GLN A 284 21.82 -4.88 4.95
N LEU A 285 20.51 -4.93 5.25
CA LEU A 285 19.51 -4.26 4.44
C LEU A 285 19.47 -2.76 4.73
N PRO A 286 19.25 -1.91 3.72
CA PRO A 286 19.02 -0.49 3.95
C PRO A 286 17.72 -0.27 4.71
N ASP A 287 17.74 0.66 5.67
CA ASP A 287 16.51 1.11 6.31
C ASP A 287 15.69 1.94 5.31
N PHE A 288 14.38 1.78 5.39
CA PHE A 288 13.40 2.53 4.62
C PHE A 288 12.36 3.12 5.56
N TYR A 289 12.07 4.39 5.41
CA TYR A 289 11.18 5.13 6.29
C TYR A 289 9.87 5.44 5.59
N LEU A 290 8.78 4.85 6.08
CA LEU A 290 7.42 5.10 5.62
C LEU A 290 6.77 6.15 6.53
N TYR A 291 6.53 7.32 5.98
CA TYR A 291 5.86 8.42 6.64
C TYR A 291 4.42 8.52 6.17
N ILE A 292 3.49 8.61 7.09
CA ILE A 292 2.06 8.67 6.78
C ILE A 292 1.43 9.81 7.55
N ASP A 293 0.98 10.83 6.85
CA ASP A 293 0.11 11.84 7.45
C ASP A 293 -1.35 11.33 7.46
N GLU A 294 -2.13 11.75 8.45
CA GLU A 294 -3.50 11.29 8.68
C GLU A 294 -3.61 9.75 8.69
N PHE A 295 -2.73 9.11 9.45
CA PHE A 295 -2.56 7.66 9.56
C PHE A 295 -3.85 6.84 9.70
N GLN A 296 -4.89 7.38 10.36
CA GLN A 296 -6.17 6.71 10.56
C GLN A 296 -6.88 6.37 9.23
N ASN A 297 -6.59 7.09 8.15
CA ASN A 297 -7.23 6.88 6.85
C ASN A 297 -6.69 5.63 6.15
N VAL A 298 -5.42 5.27 6.41
CA VAL A 298 -4.72 4.20 5.71
C VAL A 298 -4.31 3.03 6.63
N SER A 299 -4.91 2.92 7.80
CA SER A 299 -4.62 1.84 8.75
C SER A 299 -5.52 0.63 8.52
N THR A 300 -4.92 -0.55 8.28
CA THR A 300 -5.55 -1.88 8.29
C THR A 300 -5.00 -2.71 9.44
N PRO A 301 -5.58 -3.89 9.75
CA PRO A 301 -4.96 -4.85 10.66
C PRO A 301 -3.53 -5.23 10.28
N SER A 302 -3.16 -5.15 9.00
CA SER A 302 -1.80 -5.42 8.51
C SER A 302 -0.76 -4.44 9.06
N ILE A 303 -1.15 -3.24 9.45
CA ILE A 303 -0.25 -2.31 10.15
C ILE A 303 0.24 -2.88 11.48
N ALA A 304 -0.59 -3.66 12.19
CA ALA A 304 -0.13 -4.35 13.39
C ALA A 304 1.03 -5.32 13.08
N ALA A 305 1.00 -5.97 11.90
CA ALA A 305 2.10 -6.80 11.44
C ALA A 305 3.34 -5.97 11.08
N ILE A 306 3.17 -4.77 10.50
CA ILE A 306 4.30 -3.85 10.27
C ILE A 306 4.94 -3.48 11.61
N LEU A 307 4.14 -3.07 12.58
CA LEU A 307 4.64 -2.64 13.88
C LEU A 307 5.37 -3.76 14.65
N SER A 308 4.95 -5.01 14.49
CA SER A 308 5.55 -6.14 15.20
C SER A 308 6.72 -6.79 14.48
N GLU A 309 6.71 -6.83 13.14
CA GLU A 309 7.63 -7.68 12.37
C GLU A 309 8.53 -6.91 11.39
N ALA A 310 8.06 -5.81 10.81
CA ALA A 310 8.75 -5.13 9.72
C ALA A 310 10.09 -4.50 10.13
N ARG A 311 10.29 -4.26 11.43
CA ARG A 311 11.58 -3.85 12.01
C ARG A 311 12.74 -4.74 11.54
N LYS A 312 12.52 -6.07 11.51
CA LYS A 312 13.53 -7.06 11.11
C LYS A 312 13.97 -6.90 9.66
N TYR A 313 13.10 -6.32 8.84
CA TYR A 313 13.29 -6.16 7.41
C TYR A 313 13.62 -4.72 7.00
N GLY A 314 13.94 -3.87 7.97
CA GLY A 314 14.39 -2.51 7.73
C GLY A 314 13.29 -1.53 7.30
N LEU A 315 12.01 -1.84 7.54
CA LEU A 315 10.91 -0.90 7.34
C LEU A 315 10.54 -0.22 8.66
N SER A 316 10.57 1.11 8.68
CA SER A 316 10.21 1.95 9.82
C SER A 316 8.99 2.79 9.49
N LEU A 317 7.97 2.78 10.35
CA LEU A 317 6.75 3.57 10.22
C LEU A 317 6.87 4.83 11.09
N ASN A 318 6.50 5.99 10.52
CA ASN A 318 6.56 7.29 11.18
C ASN A 318 5.27 8.07 10.93
#